data_bd2f5d198d27daf379c44f1f381e5150
#
_entry.id   bd2f5d198d27daf379c44f1f381e5150
#
_cell.length_a   1.000
_cell.length_b   1.000
_cell.length_c   1.000
_cell.angle_alpha   90.00
_cell.angle_beta   90.00
_cell.angle_gamma   90.00
#
_symmetry.space_group_name_H-M   'P 1'
#
loop_
_entity.id
_entity.type
_entity.pdbx_description
1 polymer ?
#
loop_
_entity_poly.entity_id
_entity_poly.type
_entity_poly.pdbx_seq_one_letter_code
_entity_poly.pdbx_strand_id
1 'polypeptide(L)' 'MPDKKPSVHTVPNNAGGWDNKQDGKTISHHRTKADAEESGRRAAKQDNTEHRIHNKDGKIANSNSYGNDPNPPKDKN' A
#
# COMPACT_ATOMS: atom_id res chain seq x y z
N MET A 1 -5.56 -18.20 14.14
CA MET A 1 -5.38 -17.61 12.94
C MET A 1 -5.05 -16.18 13.02
N PRO A 2 -3.98 -15.85 12.51
CA PRO A 2 -3.61 -14.46 12.59
C PRO A 2 -4.54 -13.64 11.74
N ASP A 3 -4.85 -12.51 12.23
CA ASP A 3 -5.68 -11.60 11.51
C ASP A 3 -4.84 -10.91 10.48
N LYS A 4 -5.30 -10.99 9.25
CA LYS A 4 -4.63 -10.30 8.20
C LYS A 4 -5.15 -8.89 8.13
N LYS A 5 -4.26 -7.92 8.17
CA LYS A 5 -4.67 -6.54 8.05
C LYS A 5 -5.12 -6.24 6.63
N PRO A 6 -6.04 -5.31 6.44
CA PRO A 6 -6.45 -4.93 5.09
C PRO A 6 -5.29 -4.35 4.31
N SER A 7 -5.37 -4.45 2.99
CA SER A 7 -4.34 -3.89 2.12
C SER A 7 -4.30 -2.38 2.24
N VAL A 8 -3.11 -1.83 2.02
CA VAL A 8 -2.94 -0.39 1.96
C VAL A 8 -3.04 0.02 0.49
N HIS A 9 -3.88 0.99 0.19
CA HIS A 9 -4.07 1.48 -1.18
C HIS A 9 -3.58 2.91 -1.30
N THR A 10 -2.70 3.15 -2.25
CA THR A 10 -2.25 4.50 -2.57
C THR A 10 -3.09 4.98 -3.74
N VAL A 11 -3.94 5.97 -3.52
CA VAL A 11 -4.91 6.41 -4.50
C VAL A 11 -4.84 7.92 -4.69
N PRO A 12 -5.21 8.42 -5.87
CA PRO A 12 -5.23 9.85 -6.07
C PRO A 12 -6.37 10.49 -5.29
N ASN A 13 -6.15 11.71 -4.83
CA ASN A 13 -7.16 12.47 -4.11
C ASN A 13 -7.75 13.49 -5.05
N ASN A 14 -9.08 13.57 -5.11
CA ASN A 14 -9.73 14.50 -6.03
C ASN A 14 -9.41 15.96 -5.73
N ALA A 15 -9.09 16.27 -4.50
CA ALA A 15 -8.74 17.64 -4.12
C ALA A 15 -7.28 17.94 -4.34
N GLY A 16 -6.51 16.98 -4.82
CA GLY A 16 -5.09 17.13 -5.07
C GLY A 16 -4.27 16.21 -4.22
N GLY A 17 -3.14 15.77 -4.74
CA GLY A 17 -2.27 14.89 -4.01
C GLY A 17 -2.74 13.45 -4.04
N TRP A 18 -2.25 12.70 -3.09
CA TRP A 18 -2.47 11.25 -3.03
C TRP A 18 -2.70 10.84 -1.60
N ASP A 19 -3.57 9.85 -1.44
CA ASP A 19 -3.90 9.32 -0.12
C ASP A 19 -3.50 7.88 -0.02
N ASN A 20 -3.15 7.46 1.20
CA ASN A 20 -3.06 6.04 1.49
C ASN A 20 -4.29 5.67 2.30
N LYS A 21 -4.97 4.63 1.87
CA LYS A 21 -6.18 4.16 2.53
C LYS A 21 -6.03 2.72 2.98
N GLN A 22 -6.59 2.42 4.12
CA GLN A 22 -6.59 1.08 4.65
C GLN A 22 -7.94 0.85 5.33
N ASP A 23 -8.61 -0.22 4.95
CA ASP A 23 -9.92 -0.54 5.50
C ASP A 23 -10.91 0.60 5.28
N GLY A 24 -10.83 1.23 4.13
CA GLY A 24 -11.75 2.31 3.78
C GLY A 24 -11.46 3.64 4.44
N LYS A 25 -10.38 3.72 5.22
CA LYS A 25 -10.04 4.96 5.93
C LYS A 25 -8.75 5.54 5.37
N THR A 26 -8.69 6.86 5.30
CA THR A 26 -7.47 7.53 4.90
C THR A 26 -6.50 7.53 6.08
N ILE A 27 -5.36 6.89 5.90
CA ILE A 27 -4.37 6.83 6.98
C ILE A 27 -3.28 7.87 6.81
N SER A 28 -3.10 8.40 5.60
CA SER A 28 -2.15 9.49 5.38
C SER A 28 -2.45 10.17 4.05
N HIS A 29 -1.99 11.40 3.92
CA HIS A 29 -2.17 12.20 2.71
C HIS A 29 -0.84 12.82 2.36
N HIS A 30 -0.52 12.84 1.06
CA HIS A 30 0.75 13.35 0.60
C HIS A 30 0.55 14.15 -0.69
N ARG A 31 1.47 15.08 -0.94
CA ARG A 31 1.36 15.91 -2.12
C ARG A 31 1.67 15.17 -3.40
N THR A 32 2.62 14.24 -3.34
CA THR A 32 3.08 13.58 -4.53
C THR A 32 2.83 12.09 -4.42
N LYS A 33 2.76 11.45 -5.58
CA LYS A 33 2.59 10.02 -5.64
C LYS A 33 3.78 9.32 -5.01
N ALA A 34 4.99 9.82 -5.26
CA ALA A 34 6.19 9.18 -4.73
C ALA A 34 6.20 9.16 -3.21
N ASP A 35 5.81 10.27 -2.59
CA ASP A 35 5.75 10.32 -1.13
C ASP A 35 4.67 9.39 -0.59
N ALA A 36 3.53 9.37 -1.25
CA ALA A 36 2.45 8.50 -0.83
C ALA A 36 2.84 7.03 -0.97
N GLU A 37 3.52 6.70 -2.06
CA GLU A 37 3.97 5.33 -2.27
C GLU A 37 4.91 4.88 -1.17
N GLU A 38 5.84 5.75 -0.79
CA GLU A 38 6.79 5.38 0.25
C GLU A 38 6.10 5.18 1.59
N SER A 39 5.20 6.10 1.93
CA SER A 39 4.46 6.00 3.17
C SER A 39 3.57 4.76 3.20
N GLY A 40 2.90 4.49 2.08
CA GLY A 40 2.03 3.31 1.98
C GLY A 40 2.82 2.01 2.09
N ARG A 41 4.01 2.00 1.49
CA ARG A 41 4.86 0.82 1.57
C ARG A 41 5.27 0.53 3.00
N ARG A 42 5.63 1.59 3.75
CA ARG A 42 5.99 1.42 5.15
C ARG A 42 4.82 0.89 5.96
N ALA A 43 3.64 1.43 5.73
CA ALA A 43 2.46 0.98 6.45
C ALA A 43 2.16 -0.48 6.15
N ALA A 44 2.26 -0.86 4.88
CA ALA A 44 1.98 -2.24 4.49
C ALA A 44 3.00 -3.19 5.08
N LYS A 45 4.28 -2.79 5.09
CA LYS A 45 5.31 -3.63 5.70
C LYS A 45 5.08 -3.80 7.19
N GLN A 46 4.72 -2.71 7.86
CA GLN A 46 4.50 -2.75 9.29
C GLN A 46 3.35 -3.68 9.64
N ASP A 47 2.32 -3.70 8.81
CA ASP A 47 1.15 -4.53 9.04
C ASP A 47 1.23 -5.88 8.36
N ASN A 48 2.33 -6.16 7.66
CA ASN A 48 2.51 -7.42 6.93
C ASN A 48 1.36 -7.68 5.98
N THR A 49 1.00 -6.66 5.20
CA THR A 49 -0.10 -6.78 4.28
C THR A 49 0.32 -6.31 2.90
N GLU A 50 -0.62 -6.22 1.97
CA GLU A 50 -0.34 -5.83 0.61
C GLU A 50 -0.39 -4.31 0.45
N HIS A 51 0.41 -3.82 -0.49
CA HIS A 51 0.38 -2.42 -0.86
C HIS A 51 0.00 -2.34 -2.33
N ARG A 52 -1.09 -1.65 -2.62
CA ARG A 52 -1.58 -1.50 -3.99
C ARG A 52 -1.54 -0.04 -4.37
N ILE A 53 -0.90 0.25 -5.49
CA ILE A 53 -0.73 1.61 -5.96
C ILE A 53 -1.61 1.79 -7.18
N HIS A 54 -2.47 2.80 -7.14
CA HIS A 54 -3.41 3.07 -8.22
C HIS A 54 -2.94 4.24 -9.07
N ASN A 55 -3.28 4.22 -10.35
CA ASN A 55 -3.04 5.35 -11.22
C ASN A 55 -4.18 6.35 -11.11
N LYS A 56 -3.99 7.50 -11.73
CA LYS A 56 -5.03 8.53 -11.69
C LYS A 56 -6.32 8.07 -12.35
N ASP A 57 -6.24 7.12 -13.25
CA ASP A 57 -7.44 6.61 -13.90
C ASP A 57 -8.14 5.54 -13.07
N GLY A 58 -7.63 5.27 -11.87
CA GLY A 58 -8.23 4.29 -10.98
C GLY A 58 -7.72 2.88 -11.14
N LYS A 59 -6.93 2.63 -12.16
CA LYS A 59 -6.40 1.28 -12.35
C LYS A 59 -5.20 1.04 -11.48
N ILE A 60 -4.98 -0.21 -11.13
CA ILE A 60 -3.84 -0.57 -10.29
C ILE A 60 -2.57 -0.55 -11.11
N ALA A 61 -1.61 0.27 -10.70
CA ALA A 61 -0.33 0.34 -11.37
C ALA A 61 0.64 -0.71 -10.85
N ASN A 62 0.65 -0.90 -9.55
CA ASN A 62 1.54 -1.85 -8.90
C ASN A 62 0.88 -2.49 -7.71
N SER A 63 1.31 -3.69 -7.40
CA SER A 63 0.80 -4.40 -6.24
C SER A 63 1.95 -5.18 -5.65
N ASN A 64 2.27 -4.91 -4.39
CA ASN A 64 3.35 -5.59 -3.70
C ASN A 64 2.83 -6.25 -2.45
N SER A 65 3.30 -7.44 -2.19
CA SER A 65 2.87 -8.16 -1.01
C SER A 65 4.00 -8.14 0.01
N TYR A 66 3.69 -7.64 1.19
CA TYR A 66 4.60 -7.68 2.32
C TYR A 66 4.06 -8.60 3.40
N GLY A 67 3.02 -9.35 3.05
CA GLY A 67 2.46 -10.30 3.95
C GLY A 67 3.41 -11.41 4.14
N ASN A 68 3.16 -12.21 5.11
CA ASN A 68 3.92 -13.24 5.42
C ASN A 68 4.08 -14.23 4.36
N ASP A 69 5.23 -14.30 3.82
CA ASP A 69 5.53 -15.31 2.90
C ASP A 69 6.25 -16.37 3.58
N PRO A 70 5.77 -17.50 3.57
CA PRO A 70 6.42 -18.58 4.25
C PRO A 70 7.72 -18.88 3.65
N ASN A 71 8.01 -18.47 2.68
CA ASN A 71 9.24 -18.79 2.20
C ASN A 71 10.17 -17.85 2.05
N PRO A 72 10.82 -17.99 2.23
CA PRO A 72 11.55 -17.11 1.87
C PRO A 72 12.35 -17.27 0.98
N PRO A 73 12.19 -17.42 0.99
CA PRO A 73 12.85 -17.28 0.49
C PRO A 73 13.69 -16.98 0.07
N LYS A 74 13.57 -17.07 -0.04
CA LYS A 74 14.15 -16.85 -0.48
C LYS A 74 14.99 -16.40 -0.88
N ASP A 75 14.93 -16.47 -0.94
CA ASP A 75 15.58 -16.07 -1.31
C ASP A 75 16.27 -15.66 -1.61
N LYS A 76 16.21 -15.65 -1.60
CA LYS A 76 16.77 -15.30 -1.87
C LYS A 76 17.26 -14.98 -2.25
N ASN A 77 17.08 -15.02 -2.37
CA ASN A 77 17.51 -14.81 -2.79
C ASN A 77 17.78 -14.66 -2.98
#